data_5dceedd08cd1b7848f71e84ae176f385
#
_entry.id   5dceedd08cd1b7848f71e84ae176f385
#
_cell.length_a   1.000
_cell.length_b   1.000
_cell.length_c   1.000
_cell.angle_alpha   90.00
_cell.angle_beta   90.00
_cell.angle_gamma   90.00
#
_symmetry.space_group_name_H-M   'P 1'
#
loop_
_entity.id
_entity.type
_entity.pdbx_description
1 polymer ?
#
loop_
_entity_poly.entity_id
_entity_poly.type
_entity_poly.pdbx_seq_one_letter_code
_entity_poly.pdbx_strand_id
1 'polypeptide(L)'
;CDNINLGKDTLLKALTAYPSIQFGIEQAFLSFKSSDEFILYPSQFTEGKEGIAINGLIWMGSKDFMSKQIKKKIAAGFKTIKLKIGAIDFETELALLKAIRKDFSTADIELRVDANGAFSPQEALEKLKRLSDFDLHSIEQPIKAKQWEVMAQLCEQTPLPIALDEELIGVFLFEEKEKLINTIKP
;
A
#
# COMPACT_ATOMS: atom_id res chain seq x y z
N CYS A 1 -14.29 28.48 18.50
CA CYS A 1 -13.03 28.40 19.30
C CYS A 1 -13.17 27.65 20.61
N ASP A 2 -14.39 27.28 21.04
CA ASP A 2 -14.61 26.67 22.37
C ASP A 2 -14.13 25.20 22.47
N ASN A 3 -13.82 24.56 21.34
CA ASN A 3 -13.46 23.16 21.29
C ASN A 3 -11.95 22.86 21.45
N ILE A 4 -11.09 23.87 21.39
CA ILE A 4 -9.61 23.67 21.53
C ILE A 4 -9.24 23.13 22.92
N ASN A 5 -10.03 23.42 23.92
CA ASN A 5 -9.81 22.98 25.31
C ASN A 5 -10.23 21.52 25.57
N LEU A 6 -10.84 20.83 24.60
CA LEU A 6 -11.34 19.46 24.78
C LEU A 6 -10.24 18.38 24.79
N GLY A 7 -9.00 18.76 24.44
CA GLY A 7 -7.88 17.82 24.28
C GLY A 7 -7.90 17.04 22.97
N LYS A 8 -6.72 16.52 22.57
CA LYS A 8 -6.49 15.88 21.28
C LYS A 8 -7.49 14.74 21.00
N ASP A 9 -7.62 13.80 21.91
CA ASP A 9 -8.37 12.56 21.66
C ASP A 9 -9.87 12.83 21.49
N THR A 10 -10.42 13.78 22.25
CA THR A 10 -11.83 14.20 22.11
C THR A 10 -12.07 14.88 20.76
N LEU A 11 -11.15 15.75 20.33
CA LEU A 11 -11.24 16.42 19.02
C LEU A 11 -11.11 15.41 17.87
N LEU A 12 -10.17 14.47 17.95
CA LEU A 12 -10.00 13.46 16.92
C LEU A 12 -11.24 12.56 16.78
N LYS A 13 -11.84 12.14 17.91
CA LYS A 13 -13.10 11.38 17.92
C LYS A 13 -14.27 12.16 17.31
N ALA A 14 -14.38 13.45 17.60
CA ALA A 14 -15.44 14.31 17.06
C ALA A 14 -15.28 14.56 15.54
N LEU A 15 -14.09 14.36 14.99
CA LEU A 15 -13.75 14.65 13.59
C LEU A 15 -13.68 13.41 12.70
N THR A 16 -14.11 12.24 13.15
CA THR A 16 -14.08 11.00 12.35
C THR A 16 -14.83 11.10 11.01
N ALA A 17 -15.87 11.94 10.93
CA ALA A 17 -16.59 12.24 9.70
C ALA A 17 -15.81 13.18 8.74
N TYR A 18 -14.71 13.78 9.19
CA TYR A 18 -13.90 14.76 8.46
C TYR A 18 -12.41 14.39 8.50
N PRO A 19 -11.98 13.30 7.85
CA PRO A 19 -10.64 12.72 8.02
C PRO A 19 -9.51 13.68 7.67
N SER A 20 -9.68 14.53 6.66
CA SER A 20 -8.65 15.52 6.29
C SER A 20 -8.47 16.60 7.36
N ILE A 21 -9.55 17.00 8.02
CA ILE A 21 -9.50 17.97 9.14
C ILE A 21 -8.90 17.29 10.37
N GLN A 22 -9.32 16.05 10.66
CA GLN A 22 -8.79 15.24 11.74
C GLN A 22 -7.27 15.08 11.62
N PHE A 23 -6.78 14.70 10.41
CA PHE A 23 -5.36 14.57 10.13
C PHE A 23 -4.61 15.89 10.36
N GLY A 24 -5.10 17.00 9.84
CA GLY A 24 -4.47 18.32 10.04
C GLY A 24 -4.36 18.72 11.52
N ILE A 25 -5.40 18.45 12.31
CA ILE A 25 -5.39 18.71 13.76
C ILE A 25 -4.41 17.77 14.47
N GLU A 26 -4.37 16.49 14.11
CA GLU A 26 -3.41 15.54 14.66
C GLU A 26 -1.97 15.99 14.40
N GLN A 27 -1.66 16.41 13.17
CA GLN A 27 -0.35 16.95 12.81
C GLN A 27 0.00 18.20 13.64
N ALA A 28 -0.94 19.12 13.83
CA ALA A 28 -0.74 20.32 14.64
C ALA A 28 -0.39 19.97 16.10
N PHE A 29 -1.08 19.01 16.71
CA PHE A 29 -0.77 18.55 18.06
C PHE A 29 0.58 17.85 18.16
N LEU A 30 0.98 17.08 17.15
CA LEU A 30 2.29 16.44 17.08
C LEU A 30 3.40 17.49 16.94
N SER A 31 3.24 18.45 16.03
CA SER A 31 4.17 19.56 15.84
C SER A 31 4.34 20.38 17.13
N PHE A 32 3.25 20.73 17.80
CA PHE A 32 3.30 21.48 19.08
C PHE A 32 4.06 20.73 20.18
N LYS A 33 4.06 19.41 20.19
CA LYS A 33 4.76 18.57 21.17
C LYS A 33 6.20 18.23 20.77
N SER A 34 6.57 18.45 19.52
CA SER A 34 7.90 18.17 19.02
C SER A 34 8.91 19.23 19.48
N SER A 35 10.16 18.87 19.58
CA SER A 35 11.26 19.81 19.80
C SER A 35 11.57 20.69 18.58
N ASP A 36 11.17 20.24 17.40
CA ASP A 36 11.25 20.96 16.14
C ASP A 36 9.87 20.90 15.47
N GLU A 37 9.28 22.06 15.16
CA GLU A 37 7.92 22.17 14.63
C GLU A 37 7.72 21.51 13.26
N PHE A 38 8.81 21.26 12.50
CA PHE A 38 8.76 20.63 11.18
C PHE A 38 9.20 19.17 11.19
N ILE A 39 9.79 18.67 12.30
CA ILE A 39 10.28 17.29 12.42
C ILE A 39 9.46 16.56 13.48
N LEU A 40 8.39 15.87 13.04
CA LEU A 40 7.51 15.11 13.93
C LEU A 40 8.14 13.79 14.40
N TYR A 41 8.90 13.15 13.53
CA TYR A 41 9.56 11.86 13.78
C TYR A 41 11.02 11.95 13.31
N PRO A 42 11.97 12.27 14.20
CA PRO A 42 13.39 12.35 13.87
C PRO A 42 13.91 11.02 13.29
N SER A 43 14.60 11.10 12.17
CA SER A 43 15.21 9.96 11.47
C SER A 43 16.35 10.46 10.57
N GLN A 44 17.20 9.56 10.09
CA GLN A 44 18.24 9.91 9.12
C GLN A 44 17.66 10.56 7.86
N PHE A 45 16.45 10.15 7.45
CA PHE A 45 15.75 10.75 6.32
C PHE A 45 15.29 12.19 6.60
N THR A 46 14.63 12.43 7.75
CA THR A 46 14.13 13.78 8.10
C THR A 46 15.27 14.76 8.41
N GLU A 47 16.44 14.26 8.80
CA GLU A 47 17.66 15.05 8.97
C GLU A 47 18.42 15.26 7.65
N GLY A 48 17.95 14.74 6.53
CA GLY A 48 18.59 14.86 5.22
C GLY A 48 19.88 14.06 5.05
N LYS A 49 20.15 13.10 5.93
CA LYS A 49 21.36 12.25 5.92
C LYS A 49 21.22 11.02 5.04
N GLU A 50 20.02 10.52 4.87
CA GLU A 50 19.71 9.36 4.04
C GLU A 50 18.49 9.61 3.16
N GLY A 51 18.46 8.96 1.99
CA GLY A 51 17.29 8.92 1.13
C GLY A 51 16.29 7.85 1.59
N ILE A 52 15.05 7.96 1.12
CA ILE A 52 14.03 6.92 1.25
C ILE A 52 13.69 6.36 -0.12
N ALA A 53 13.66 5.03 -0.24
CA ALA A 53 13.27 4.38 -1.49
C ALA A 53 11.77 4.55 -1.76
N ILE A 54 11.44 4.87 -3.00
CA ILE A 54 10.05 4.98 -3.47
C ILE A 54 9.78 4.07 -4.66
N ASN A 55 8.53 3.68 -4.85
CA ASN A 55 8.12 2.85 -5.98
C ASN A 55 8.15 3.63 -7.30
N GLY A 56 8.67 3.01 -8.36
CA GLY A 56 8.37 3.38 -9.73
C GLY A 56 6.99 2.85 -10.12
N LEU A 57 5.94 3.68 -10.08
CA LEU A 57 4.57 3.26 -10.34
C LEU A 57 4.33 3.04 -11.84
N ILE A 58 3.69 1.91 -12.17
CA ILE A 58 3.21 1.54 -13.51
C ILE A 58 1.69 1.51 -13.48
N TRP A 59 1.08 2.46 -14.19
CA TRP A 59 -0.37 2.54 -14.33
C TRP A 59 -0.91 1.48 -15.27
N MET A 60 -2.11 1.02 -14.99
CA MET A 60 -2.87 0.10 -15.83
C MET A 60 -3.09 0.68 -17.24
N GLY A 61 -3.10 -0.20 -18.23
CA GLY A 61 -3.34 0.16 -19.63
C GLY A 61 -3.04 -1.02 -20.55
N SER A 62 -2.88 -0.76 -21.84
CA SER A 62 -2.47 -1.81 -22.78
C SER A 62 -1.07 -2.34 -22.43
N LYS A 63 -0.79 -3.58 -22.84
CA LYS A 63 0.52 -4.22 -22.65
C LYS A 63 1.68 -3.32 -23.10
N ASP A 64 1.55 -2.69 -24.27
CA ASP A 64 2.58 -1.80 -24.82
C ASP A 64 2.78 -0.54 -23.97
N PHE A 65 1.70 0.03 -23.47
CA PHE A 65 1.74 1.20 -22.59
C PHE A 65 2.44 0.86 -21.27
N MET A 66 2.08 -0.25 -20.63
CA MET A 66 2.71 -0.70 -19.39
C MET A 66 4.19 -1.03 -19.61
N SER A 67 4.54 -1.73 -20.68
CA SER A 67 5.93 -2.05 -21.02
C SER A 67 6.79 -0.80 -21.23
N LYS A 68 6.26 0.25 -21.87
CA LYS A 68 6.96 1.53 -22.03
C LYS A 68 7.20 2.22 -20.69
N GLN A 69 6.20 2.22 -19.79
CA GLN A 69 6.36 2.78 -18.45
C GLN A 69 7.44 2.03 -17.65
N ILE A 70 7.43 0.69 -17.67
CA ILE A 70 8.44 -0.14 -16.99
C ILE A 70 9.84 0.24 -17.44
N LYS A 71 10.10 0.24 -18.75
CA LYS A 71 11.41 0.62 -19.32
C LYS A 71 11.83 2.02 -18.87
N LYS A 72 10.90 3.00 -18.89
CA LYS A 72 11.16 4.37 -18.45
C LYS A 72 11.53 4.45 -16.97
N LYS A 73 10.82 3.73 -16.08
CA LYS A 73 11.10 3.74 -14.64
C LYS A 73 12.44 3.07 -14.32
N ILE A 74 12.74 1.94 -14.96
CA ILE A 74 14.03 1.26 -14.80
C ILE A 74 15.17 2.15 -15.28
N ALA A 75 15.03 2.76 -16.45
CA ALA A 75 16.03 3.69 -16.98
C ALA A 75 16.24 4.93 -16.09
N ALA A 76 15.22 5.34 -15.33
CA ALA A 76 15.29 6.41 -14.34
C ALA A 76 15.89 5.97 -12.99
N GLY A 77 16.33 4.70 -12.86
CA GLY A 77 17.03 4.20 -11.68
C GLY A 77 16.14 3.70 -10.55
N PHE A 78 14.82 3.55 -10.75
CA PHE A 78 13.96 2.95 -9.74
C PHE A 78 14.33 1.49 -9.50
N LYS A 79 14.54 1.12 -8.23
CA LYS A 79 14.85 -0.26 -7.81
C LYS A 79 13.63 -1.04 -7.35
N THR A 80 12.53 -0.36 -7.06
CA THR A 80 11.24 -0.97 -6.73
C THR A 80 10.22 -0.53 -7.77
N ILE A 81 9.56 -1.48 -8.40
CA ILE A 81 8.52 -1.25 -9.41
C ILE A 81 7.19 -1.80 -8.88
N LYS A 82 6.18 -0.93 -8.78
CA LYS A 82 4.82 -1.29 -8.39
C LYS A 82 3.90 -1.24 -9.61
N LEU A 83 3.31 -2.38 -9.99
CA LEU A 83 2.38 -2.49 -11.11
C LEU A 83 0.93 -2.49 -10.59
N LYS A 84 0.09 -1.62 -11.13
CA LYS A 84 -1.36 -1.74 -10.99
C LYS A 84 -1.84 -2.90 -11.87
N ILE A 85 -2.62 -3.83 -11.28
CA ILE A 85 -3.17 -5.02 -11.95
C ILE A 85 -4.68 -5.13 -11.72
N GLY A 86 -5.34 -6.06 -12.40
CA GLY A 86 -6.76 -6.35 -12.23
C GLY A 86 -7.69 -5.58 -13.20
N ALA A 87 -7.15 -4.79 -14.13
CA ALA A 87 -7.94 -4.05 -15.12
C ALA A 87 -7.87 -4.63 -16.53
N ILE A 88 -6.90 -5.50 -16.80
CA ILE A 88 -6.75 -6.20 -18.09
C ILE A 88 -6.80 -7.70 -17.86
N ASP A 89 -6.74 -8.46 -18.95
CA ASP A 89 -6.69 -9.91 -18.85
C ASP A 89 -5.52 -10.40 -17.99
N PHE A 90 -5.82 -11.27 -17.04
CA PHE A 90 -4.86 -11.75 -16.04
C PHE A 90 -3.65 -12.47 -16.66
N GLU A 91 -3.85 -13.24 -17.73
CA GLU A 91 -2.74 -13.88 -18.45
C GLU A 91 -1.79 -12.86 -19.09
N THR A 92 -2.34 -11.73 -19.54
CA THR A 92 -1.54 -10.61 -20.05
C THR A 92 -0.73 -9.95 -18.94
N GLU A 93 -1.29 -9.82 -17.73
CA GLU A 93 -0.56 -9.30 -16.55
C GLU A 93 0.59 -10.22 -16.14
N LEU A 94 0.33 -11.53 -16.08
CA LEU A 94 1.38 -12.53 -15.83
C LEU A 94 2.49 -12.50 -16.91
N ALA A 95 2.12 -12.32 -18.17
CA ALA A 95 3.10 -12.21 -19.26
C ALA A 95 3.99 -10.95 -19.12
N LEU A 96 3.46 -9.84 -18.60
CA LEU A 96 4.25 -8.65 -18.27
C LEU A 96 5.25 -8.92 -17.15
N LEU A 97 4.80 -9.54 -16.04
CA LEU A 97 5.67 -9.93 -14.93
C LEU A 97 6.77 -10.88 -15.37
N LYS A 98 6.42 -11.89 -16.17
CA LYS A 98 7.38 -12.82 -16.77
C LYS A 98 8.42 -12.12 -17.64
N ALA A 99 8.00 -11.14 -18.45
CA ALA A 99 8.93 -10.36 -19.27
C ALA A 99 9.90 -9.53 -18.42
N ILE A 100 9.43 -8.93 -17.32
CA ILE A 100 10.30 -8.22 -16.40
C ILE A 100 11.32 -9.16 -15.76
N ARG A 101 10.86 -10.29 -15.20
CA ARG A 101 11.75 -11.26 -14.51
C ARG A 101 12.74 -11.95 -15.46
N LYS A 102 12.42 -12.03 -16.75
CA LYS A 102 13.36 -12.51 -17.75
C LYS A 102 14.59 -11.60 -17.89
N ASP A 103 14.37 -10.29 -17.80
CA ASP A 103 15.40 -9.28 -18.04
C ASP A 103 16.04 -8.77 -16.72
N PHE A 104 15.35 -8.90 -15.59
CA PHE A 104 15.77 -8.38 -14.28
C PHE A 104 15.48 -9.39 -13.16
N SER A 105 16.53 -9.79 -12.46
CA SER A 105 16.44 -10.66 -11.28
C SER A 105 15.84 -9.92 -10.06
N THR A 106 15.60 -10.65 -8.99
CA THR A 106 15.21 -10.08 -7.68
C THR A 106 16.28 -9.19 -7.06
N ALA A 107 17.55 -9.44 -7.39
CA ALA A 107 18.67 -8.59 -6.96
C ALA A 107 18.71 -7.24 -7.72
N ASP A 108 18.19 -7.20 -8.94
CA ASP A 108 18.15 -5.97 -9.75
C ASP A 108 16.96 -5.09 -9.40
N ILE A 109 15.76 -5.68 -9.28
CA ILE A 109 14.50 -4.98 -9.11
C ILE A 109 13.56 -5.74 -8.17
N GLU A 110 13.08 -5.07 -7.13
CA GLU A 110 11.93 -5.50 -6.33
C GLU A 110 10.64 -5.23 -7.11
N LEU A 111 9.76 -6.24 -7.19
CA LEU A 111 8.44 -6.08 -7.80
C LEU A 111 7.34 -6.14 -6.75
N ARG A 112 6.39 -5.23 -6.86
CA ARG A 112 5.13 -5.20 -6.11
C ARG A 112 3.96 -5.09 -7.07
N VAL A 113 2.82 -5.63 -6.70
CA VAL A 113 1.58 -5.46 -7.47
C VAL A 113 0.48 -4.89 -6.59
N ASP A 114 -0.47 -4.21 -7.22
CA ASP A 114 -1.60 -3.59 -6.53
C ASP A 114 -2.86 -3.86 -7.36
N ALA A 115 -3.79 -4.62 -6.76
CA ALA A 115 -5.00 -5.06 -7.41
C ALA A 115 -6.21 -4.13 -7.16
N ASN A 116 -6.10 -3.17 -6.21
CA ASN A 116 -7.18 -2.26 -5.82
C ASN A 116 -8.55 -2.96 -5.64
N GLY A 117 -8.53 -4.16 -5.03
CA GLY A 117 -9.73 -4.94 -4.76
C GLY A 117 -10.37 -5.60 -6.00
N ALA A 118 -9.62 -5.79 -7.08
CA ALA A 118 -10.17 -6.28 -8.35
C ALA A 118 -10.54 -7.77 -8.35
N PHE A 119 -9.92 -8.59 -7.48
CA PHE A 119 -10.19 -10.03 -7.49
C PHE A 119 -11.45 -10.37 -6.70
N SER A 120 -12.22 -11.33 -7.21
CA SER A 120 -13.29 -11.93 -6.41
C SER A 120 -12.70 -12.82 -5.30
N PRO A 121 -13.40 -12.98 -4.15
CA PRO A 121 -12.98 -13.90 -3.10
C PRO A 121 -12.70 -15.32 -3.58
N GLN A 122 -13.48 -15.80 -4.54
CA GLN A 122 -13.40 -17.16 -5.06
C GLN A 122 -12.16 -17.44 -5.88
N GLU A 123 -11.66 -16.44 -6.62
CA GLU A 123 -10.48 -16.60 -7.49
C GLU A 123 -9.20 -16.05 -6.88
N ALA A 124 -9.29 -15.25 -5.80
CA ALA A 124 -8.16 -14.52 -5.25
C ALA A 124 -7.00 -15.44 -4.87
N LEU A 125 -7.24 -16.52 -4.11
CA LEU A 125 -6.19 -17.42 -3.66
C LEU A 125 -5.44 -18.08 -4.83
N GLU A 126 -6.16 -18.50 -5.88
CA GLU A 126 -5.54 -19.08 -7.08
C GLU A 126 -4.68 -18.06 -7.82
N LYS A 127 -5.18 -16.84 -7.99
CA LYS A 127 -4.41 -15.74 -8.60
C LYS A 127 -3.17 -15.39 -7.78
N LEU A 128 -3.27 -15.35 -6.45
CA LEU A 128 -2.14 -15.08 -5.56
C LEU A 128 -1.06 -16.16 -5.67
N LYS A 129 -1.43 -17.43 -5.75
CA LYS A 129 -0.50 -18.54 -5.98
C LYS A 129 0.25 -18.39 -7.30
N ARG A 130 -0.45 -18.05 -8.38
CA ARG A 130 0.18 -17.83 -9.70
C ARG A 130 1.07 -16.59 -9.74
N LEU A 131 0.69 -15.54 -9.01
CA LEU A 131 1.52 -14.34 -8.87
C LEU A 131 2.80 -14.60 -8.07
N SER A 132 2.77 -15.50 -7.09
CA SER A 132 3.95 -15.85 -6.29
C SER A 132 5.08 -16.50 -7.11
N ASP A 133 4.81 -17.07 -8.29
CA ASP A 133 5.82 -17.61 -9.19
C ASP A 133 6.78 -16.55 -9.77
N PHE A 134 6.48 -15.26 -9.56
CA PHE A 134 7.29 -14.14 -10.08
C PHE A 134 8.15 -13.46 -9.01
N ASP A 135 8.36 -14.08 -7.86
CA ASP A 135 9.17 -13.52 -6.76
C ASP A 135 8.75 -12.07 -6.43
N LEU A 136 7.45 -11.84 -6.28
CA LEU A 136 6.92 -10.55 -5.87
C LEU A 136 7.15 -10.32 -4.38
N HIS A 137 7.46 -9.08 -4.00
CA HIS A 137 7.56 -8.69 -2.60
C HIS A 137 6.19 -8.77 -1.90
N SER A 138 5.15 -8.25 -2.53
CA SER A 138 3.80 -8.21 -1.97
C SER A 138 2.74 -7.90 -3.02
N ILE A 139 1.49 -8.20 -2.68
CA ILE A 139 0.31 -7.68 -3.37
C ILE A 139 -0.46 -6.75 -2.44
N GLU A 140 -0.87 -5.58 -2.96
CA GLU A 140 -1.71 -4.64 -2.26
C GLU A 140 -3.18 -4.86 -2.63
N GLN A 141 -4.04 -4.93 -1.59
CA GLN A 141 -5.49 -5.02 -1.65
C GLN A 141 -6.03 -5.98 -2.74
N PRO A 142 -5.86 -7.30 -2.60
CA PRO A 142 -6.27 -8.26 -3.63
C PRO A 142 -7.78 -8.31 -3.83
N ILE A 143 -8.58 -8.21 -2.76
CA ILE A 143 -10.05 -8.22 -2.79
C ILE A 143 -10.61 -6.89 -2.28
N LYS A 144 -11.88 -6.62 -2.59
CA LYS A 144 -12.59 -5.43 -2.10
C LYS A 144 -12.56 -5.34 -0.58
N ALA A 145 -12.39 -4.13 -0.07
CA ALA A 145 -12.39 -3.83 1.35
C ALA A 145 -13.69 -4.25 2.07
N LYS A 146 -13.62 -4.34 3.41
CA LYS A 146 -14.72 -4.73 4.32
C LYS A 146 -15.12 -6.21 4.23
N GLN A 147 -14.19 -7.08 3.83
CA GLN A 147 -14.33 -8.52 3.81
C GLN A 147 -13.25 -9.16 4.71
N TRP A 148 -13.19 -8.74 5.98
CA TRP A 148 -12.09 -9.04 6.90
C TRP A 148 -11.83 -10.53 7.11
N GLU A 149 -12.88 -11.34 7.23
CA GLU A 149 -12.76 -12.79 7.42
C GLU A 149 -12.16 -13.45 6.17
N VAL A 150 -12.57 -13.02 4.99
CA VAL A 150 -12.00 -13.53 3.72
C VAL A 150 -10.56 -13.06 3.54
N MET A 151 -10.27 -11.80 3.85
CA MET A 151 -8.91 -11.28 3.79
C MET A 151 -7.98 -12.00 4.76
N ALA A 152 -8.45 -12.28 5.99
CA ALA A 152 -7.70 -13.05 6.97
C ALA A 152 -7.38 -14.47 6.48
N GLN A 153 -8.36 -15.15 5.88
CA GLN A 153 -8.15 -16.48 5.26
C GLN A 153 -7.13 -16.42 4.11
N LEU A 154 -7.18 -15.36 3.30
CA LEU A 154 -6.19 -15.16 2.23
C LEU A 154 -4.79 -14.93 2.83
N CYS A 155 -4.64 -14.10 3.85
CA CYS A 155 -3.36 -13.85 4.53
C CYS A 155 -2.77 -15.14 5.12
N GLU A 156 -3.61 -16.01 5.67
CA GLU A 156 -3.17 -17.31 6.22
C GLU A 156 -2.72 -18.31 5.14
N GLN A 157 -3.36 -18.30 3.97
CA GLN A 157 -3.21 -19.36 2.96
C GLN A 157 -2.30 -18.98 1.78
N THR A 158 -2.06 -17.69 1.58
CA THR A 158 -1.28 -17.21 0.43
C THR A 158 0.23 -17.35 0.64
N PRO A 159 0.97 -17.77 -0.39
CA PRO A 159 2.44 -17.68 -0.38
C PRO A 159 2.96 -16.25 -0.63
N LEU A 160 2.10 -15.32 -1.10
CA LEU A 160 2.46 -13.95 -1.44
C LEU A 160 1.98 -12.98 -0.35
N PRO A 161 2.87 -12.23 0.32
CA PRO A 161 2.48 -11.28 1.36
C PRO A 161 1.46 -10.25 0.88
N ILE A 162 0.46 -9.95 1.71
CA ILE A 162 -0.60 -8.99 1.41
C ILE A 162 -0.33 -7.67 2.14
N ALA A 163 -0.48 -6.55 1.44
CA ALA A 163 -0.54 -5.21 2.00
C ALA A 163 -1.97 -4.68 1.94
N LEU A 164 -2.36 -3.88 2.93
CA LEU A 164 -3.68 -3.26 3.00
C LEU A 164 -3.60 -1.79 2.55
N ASP A 165 -4.59 -1.34 1.78
CA ASP A 165 -4.80 0.06 1.39
C ASP A 165 -6.26 0.46 1.62
N GLU A 166 -7.19 0.10 0.74
CA GLU A 166 -8.60 0.46 0.83
C GLU A 166 -9.27 -0.08 2.10
N GLU A 167 -8.71 -1.13 2.71
CA GLU A 167 -9.18 -1.66 4.00
C GLU A 167 -9.01 -0.65 5.14
N LEU A 168 -8.01 0.23 5.04
CA LEU A 168 -7.71 1.26 6.04
C LEU A 168 -8.56 2.52 5.90
N ILE A 169 -9.26 2.69 4.76
CA ILE A 169 -10.12 3.85 4.53
C ILE A 169 -11.31 3.83 5.50
N GLY A 170 -11.41 4.89 6.29
CA GLY A 170 -12.45 5.02 7.33
C GLY A 170 -12.07 4.44 8.68
N VAL A 171 -10.88 3.86 8.82
CA VAL A 171 -10.34 3.33 10.09
C VAL A 171 -9.41 4.37 10.71
N PHE A 172 -9.94 5.22 11.61
CA PHE A 172 -9.20 6.38 12.11
C PHE A 172 -8.69 6.21 13.53
N LEU A 173 -9.47 5.54 14.39
CA LEU A 173 -9.11 5.37 15.79
C LEU A 173 -8.08 4.26 15.98
N PHE A 174 -7.22 4.43 16.98
CA PHE A 174 -6.16 3.46 17.28
C PHE A 174 -6.71 2.05 17.53
N GLU A 175 -7.77 1.96 18.35
CA GLU A 175 -8.42 0.70 18.71
C GLU A 175 -9.03 -0.01 17.49
N GLU A 176 -9.52 0.76 16.51
CA GLU A 176 -10.05 0.21 15.25
C GLU A 176 -8.93 -0.34 14.37
N LYS A 177 -7.79 0.37 14.28
CA LYS A 177 -6.60 -0.07 13.55
C LYS A 177 -6.03 -1.35 14.17
N GLU A 178 -5.91 -1.39 15.50
CA GLU A 178 -5.44 -2.55 16.24
C GLU A 178 -6.36 -3.76 16.01
N LYS A 179 -7.68 -3.57 16.10
CA LYS A 179 -8.66 -4.63 15.82
C LYS A 179 -8.52 -5.14 14.38
N LEU A 180 -8.40 -4.26 13.39
CA LEU A 180 -8.25 -4.63 11.98
C LEU A 180 -6.99 -5.49 11.77
N ILE A 181 -5.83 -5.01 12.23
CA ILE A 181 -4.55 -5.70 12.07
C ILE A 181 -4.57 -7.07 12.79
N ASN A 182 -5.10 -7.12 14.01
CA ASN A 182 -5.20 -8.37 14.78
C ASN A 182 -6.19 -9.38 14.17
N THR A 183 -7.19 -8.90 13.41
CA THR A 183 -8.15 -9.77 12.72
C THR A 183 -7.58 -10.30 11.41
N ILE A 184 -7.04 -9.44 10.58
CA ILE A 184 -6.58 -9.78 9.21
C ILE A 184 -5.18 -10.42 9.25
N LYS A 185 -4.27 -9.91 10.07
CA LYS A 185 -2.85 -10.36 10.18
C LYS A 185 -2.14 -10.34 8.82
N PRO A 186 -2.14 -9.19 8.13
CA PRO A 186 -1.58 -9.06 6.80
C PRO A 186 -0.05 -9.24 6.79
#